data_504520e340ab62fdbe61b686934cf007
#
_entry.id   504520e340ab62fdbe61b686934cf007
#
_cell.length_a   1.000
_cell.length_b   1.000
_cell.length_c   1.000
_cell.angle_alpha   90.00
_cell.angle_beta   90.00
_cell.angle_gamma   90.00
#
_symmetry.space_group_name_H-M   'P 1'
#
loop_
_entity.id
_entity.type
_entity.pdbx_description
1 polymer ?
#
loop_
_entity_poly.entity_id
_entity_poly.type
_entity_poly.pdbx_seq_one_letter_code
_entity_poly.pdbx_strand_id
1 'polypeptide(L)'
;MERLHLSWEGLLALVRCLAEALREEEFDLILGIARGGLIPTALLAQALSVRDILTAAVMFYEGEETLPEPVFLQFPPDPLLFGKRVLVVDDVWDSGRTAWAVEVWGKA
;
A
#
# COMPACT_ATOMS: atom_id res chain seq x y z
N MET A 1 15.40 20.89 4.75
CA MET A 1 15.09 19.46 4.57
C MET A 1 14.93 19.16 3.09
N GLU A 2 15.72 18.27 2.61
CA GLU A 2 15.61 17.85 1.22
C GLU A 2 14.45 16.87 1.07
N ARG A 3 13.66 17.08 0.03
CA ARG A 3 12.61 16.15 -0.33
C ARG A 3 12.96 15.51 -1.65
N LEU A 4 12.87 14.20 -1.68
CA LEU A 4 12.96 13.49 -2.93
C LEU A 4 11.58 13.51 -3.57
N HIS A 5 11.49 14.16 -4.71
CA HIS A 5 10.27 14.13 -5.49
C HIS A 5 10.39 13.02 -6.51
N LEU A 6 9.53 12.03 -6.39
CA LEU A 6 9.50 10.98 -7.37
C LEU A 6 8.71 11.49 -8.58
N SER A 7 9.35 11.48 -9.73
CA SER A 7 8.67 11.84 -10.97
C SER A 7 7.65 10.75 -11.33
N TRP A 8 6.78 11.08 -12.27
CA TRP A 8 5.85 10.09 -12.79
C TRP A 8 6.59 8.90 -13.40
N GLU A 9 7.63 9.18 -14.16
CA GLU A 9 8.47 8.15 -14.75
C GLU A 9 9.15 7.29 -13.70
N GLY A 10 9.58 7.91 -12.61
CA GLY A 10 10.17 7.19 -11.49
C GLY A 10 9.18 6.27 -10.81
N LEU A 11 7.95 6.74 -10.64
CA LEU A 11 6.89 5.90 -10.08
C LEU A 11 6.60 4.72 -10.99
N LEU A 12 6.49 4.95 -12.29
CA LEU A 12 6.23 3.86 -13.24
C LEU A 12 7.37 2.85 -13.25
N ALA A 13 8.62 3.32 -13.15
CA ALA A 13 9.76 2.43 -13.08
C ALA A 13 9.74 1.58 -11.81
N LEU A 14 9.38 2.19 -10.67
CA LEU A 14 9.28 1.47 -9.41
C LEU A 14 8.17 0.42 -9.46
N VAL A 15 7.02 0.78 -10.00
CA VAL A 15 5.91 -0.16 -10.15
C VAL A 15 6.33 -1.34 -11.03
N ARG A 16 7.07 -1.08 -12.10
CA ARG A 16 7.58 -2.13 -12.97
C ARG A 16 8.52 -3.07 -12.22
N CYS A 17 9.42 -2.52 -11.41
CA CYS A 17 10.32 -3.33 -10.60
C CYS A 17 9.56 -4.20 -9.62
N LEU A 18 8.57 -3.64 -8.94
CA LEU A 18 7.75 -4.39 -7.99
C LEU A 18 6.94 -5.47 -8.70
N ALA A 19 6.36 -5.15 -9.83
CA ALA A 19 5.57 -6.12 -10.59
C ALA A 19 6.44 -7.28 -11.06
N GLU A 20 7.65 -7.00 -11.50
CA GLU A 20 8.58 -8.05 -11.91
C GLU A 20 8.98 -8.92 -10.73
N ALA A 21 9.25 -8.31 -9.59
CA ALA A 21 9.62 -9.04 -8.39
C ALA A 21 8.48 -9.93 -7.87
N LEU A 22 7.24 -9.52 -8.08
CA LEU A 22 6.06 -10.22 -7.57
C LEU A 22 5.35 -11.06 -8.64
N ARG A 23 5.91 -11.14 -9.82
CA ARG A 23 5.24 -11.76 -10.97
C ARG A 23 4.85 -13.22 -10.76
N GLU A 24 5.68 -13.96 -10.03
CA GLU A 24 5.43 -15.37 -9.80
C GLU A 24 4.43 -15.62 -8.68
N GLU A 25 4.00 -14.59 -7.99
CA GLU A 25 3.08 -14.72 -6.89
C GLU A 25 1.66 -14.41 -7.34
N GLU A 26 0.72 -15.12 -6.75
CA GLU A 26 -0.69 -14.93 -7.05
C GLU A 26 -1.35 -14.22 -5.88
N PHE A 27 -2.05 -13.13 -6.17
CA PHE A 27 -2.76 -12.37 -5.17
C PHE A 27 -4.25 -12.40 -5.48
N ASP A 28 -5.05 -12.55 -4.43
CA ASP A 28 -6.50 -12.48 -4.56
C ASP A 28 -6.97 -11.04 -4.65
N LEU A 29 -6.27 -10.13 -3.96
CA LEU A 29 -6.62 -8.71 -4.01
C LEU A 29 -5.43 -7.86 -3.58
N ILE A 30 -5.53 -6.57 -3.87
CA ILE A 30 -4.58 -5.57 -3.40
C ILE A 30 -5.31 -4.61 -2.48
N LEU A 31 -4.71 -4.35 -1.33
CA LEU A 31 -5.23 -3.39 -0.36
C LEU A 31 -4.34 -2.16 -0.41
N GLY A 32 -4.90 -1.05 -0.87
CA GLY A 32 -4.20 0.21 -0.91
C GLY A 32 -4.51 1.05 0.30
N ILE A 33 -3.48 1.55 0.94
CA ILE A 33 -3.65 2.41 2.10
C ILE A 33 -3.71 3.85 1.62
N ALA A 34 -4.85 4.48 1.86
CA ALA A 34 -5.05 5.86 1.46
C ALA A 34 -4.19 6.78 2.35
N ARG A 35 -3.72 7.84 1.79
CA ARG A 35 -3.89 8.24 0.39
C ARG A 35 -2.70 7.82 -0.48
N GLY A 36 -1.50 7.77 0.12
CA GLY A 36 -0.26 7.60 -0.62
C GLY A 36 -0.15 6.29 -1.38
N GLY A 37 -0.82 5.25 -0.89
CA GLY A 37 -0.79 3.94 -1.55
C GLY A 37 -1.76 3.75 -2.69
N LEU A 38 -2.66 4.73 -2.95
CA LEU A 38 -3.74 4.51 -3.92
C LEU A 38 -3.24 4.45 -5.36
N ILE A 39 -2.39 5.37 -5.76
CA ILE A 39 -1.89 5.39 -7.15
C ILE A 39 -0.99 4.18 -7.43
N PRO A 40 -0.01 3.86 -6.57
CA PRO A 40 0.76 2.62 -6.76
C PRO A 40 -0.10 1.37 -6.77
N THR A 41 -1.15 1.34 -5.93
CA THR A 41 -2.07 0.19 -5.91
C THR A 41 -2.74 -0.01 -7.25
N ALA A 42 -3.28 1.05 -7.83
CA ALA A 42 -3.95 0.95 -9.12
C ALA A 42 -2.99 0.48 -10.22
N LEU A 43 -1.78 1.01 -10.22
CA LEU A 43 -0.77 0.64 -11.22
C LEU A 43 -0.31 -0.80 -11.04
N LEU A 44 -0.09 -1.23 -9.80
CA LEU A 44 0.31 -2.60 -9.51
C LEU A 44 -0.79 -3.61 -9.85
N ALA A 45 -2.03 -3.26 -9.55
CA ALA A 45 -3.15 -4.12 -9.87
C ALA A 45 -3.22 -4.38 -11.38
N GLN A 46 -3.00 -3.35 -12.17
CA GLN A 46 -2.99 -3.49 -13.61
C GLN A 46 -1.79 -4.31 -14.08
N ALA A 47 -0.60 -4.03 -13.54
CA ALA A 47 0.61 -4.73 -13.93
C ALA A 47 0.59 -6.20 -13.54
N LEU A 48 -0.01 -6.53 -12.41
CA LEU A 48 -0.09 -7.90 -11.91
C LEU A 48 -1.37 -8.62 -12.32
N SER A 49 -2.24 -7.93 -13.04
CA SER A 49 -3.56 -8.47 -13.45
C SER A 49 -4.40 -8.90 -12.26
N VAL A 50 -4.32 -8.15 -11.18
CA VAL A 50 -5.18 -8.36 -10.02
C VAL A 50 -6.39 -7.46 -10.16
N ARG A 51 -7.55 -8.07 -10.11
CA ARG A 51 -8.80 -7.38 -10.39
C ARG A 51 -9.39 -6.67 -9.20
N ASP A 52 -9.26 -7.28 -8.03
CA ASP A 52 -9.94 -6.79 -6.85
C ASP A 52 -9.04 -5.88 -6.05
N ILE A 53 -9.50 -4.66 -5.83
CA ILE A 53 -8.81 -3.65 -5.05
C ILE A 53 -9.71 -3.24 -3.91
N LEU A 54 -9.15 -3.26 -2.71
CA LEU A 54 -9.78 -2.69 -1.53
C LEU A 54 -8.94 -1.56 -1.02
N THR A 55 -9.54 -0.67 -0.25
CA THR A 55 -8.84 0.47 0.31
C THR A 55 -9.01 0.51 1.81
N ALA A 56 -8.01 1.04 2.48
CA ALA A 56 -8.06 1.35 3.89
C ALA A 56 -7.56 2.77 4.09
N ALA A 57 -8.08 3.42 5.09
CA ALA A 57 -7.61 4.76 5.44
C ALA A 57 -7.31 4.77 6.93
N VAL A 58 -6.09 5.17 7.26
CA VAL A 58 -5.61 5.18 8.63
C VAL A 58 -5.07 6.57 8.94
N MET A 59 -5.45 7.11 10.08
CA MET A 59 -4.91 8.36 10.57
C MET A 59 -4.24 8.09 11.91
N PHE A 60 -3.04 8.62 12.09
CA PHE A 60 -2.40 8.62 13.40
C PHE A 60 -2.73 9.91 14.10
N TYR A 61 -3.32 9.78 15.26
CA TYR A 61 -3.74 10.92 16.06
C TYR A 61 -2.65 11.23 17.07
N GLU A 62 -2.06 12.42 16.97
CA GLU A 62 -1.07 12.86 17.93
C GLU A 62 -1.70 13.86 18.87
N GLY A 63 -2.00 13.40 20.08
CA GLY A 63 -2.37 14.31 21.15
C GLY A 63 -1.11 14.85 21.81
N GLU A 64 -1.25 15.97 22.53
CA GLU A 64 -0.10 16.58 23.17
C GLU A 64 0.57 15.70 24.21
N GLU A 65 -0.16 14.76 24.78
CA GLU A 65 0.33 13.96 25.89
C GLU A 65 0.26 12.46 25.66
N THR A 66 -0.13 12.04 24.47
CA THR A 66 -0.32 10.62 24.20
C THR A 66 0.54 10.16 23.06
N LEU A 67 0.88 8.88 23.11
CA LEU A 67 1.53 8.25 21.98
C LEU A 67 0.58 8.21 20.79
N PRO A 68 1.11 8.28 19.56
CA PRO A 68 0.27 8.20 18.38
C PRO A 68 -0.49 6.88 18.36
N GLU A 69 -1.79 6.98 18.16
CA GLU A 69 -2.63 5.82 18.02
C GLU A 69 -3.24 5.80 16.63
N PRO A 70 -3.29 4.65 15.99
CA PRO A 70 -3.94 4.57 14.68
C PRO A 70 -5.45 4.70 14.83
N VAL A 71 -6.05 5.53 14.00
CA VAL A 71 -7.49 5.64 13.88
C VAL A 71 -7.86 5.17 12.50
N PHE A 72 -8.64 4.10 12.43
CA PHE A 72 -9.07 3.58 11.15
C PHE A 72 -10.31 4.36 10.68
N LEU A 73 -10.12 5.14 9.65
CA LEU A 73 -11.21 5.89 9.03
C LEU A 73 -12.04 5.00 8.12
N GLN A 74 -11.39 4.02 7.53
CA GLN A 74 -12.02 3.06 6.63
C GLN A 74 -11.18 1.80 6.67
N PHE A 75 -11.83 0.65 6.78
CA PHE A 75 -11.14 -0.63 6.69
C PHE A 75 -12.11 -1.69 6.19
N PRO A 76 -11.68 -2.56 5.25
CA PRO A 76 -12.55 -3.61 4.77
C PRO A 76 -12.93 -4.58 5.88
N PRO A 77 -14.16 -5.09 5.88
CA PRO A 77 -14.56 -6.09 6.86
C PRO A 77 -13.80 -7.40 6.67
N ASP A 78 -13.59 -8.11 7.77
CA ASP A 78 -12.82 -9.35 7.78
C ASP A 78 -13.23 -10.37 6.70
N PRO A 79 -14.52 -10.58 6.41
CA PRO A 79 -14.88 -11.55 5.38
C PRO A 79 -14.30 -11.29 4.01
N LEU A 80 -13.99 -10.03 3.69
CA LEU A 80 -13.38 -9.69 2.41
C LEU A 80 -11.88 -10.03 2.37
N LEU A 81 -11.26 -10.14 3.53
CA LEU A 81 -9.81 -10.39 3.63
C LEU A 81 -9.50 -11.82 4.06
N PHE A 82 -10.39 -12.45 4.78
CA PHE A 82 -10.14 -13.75 5.37
C PHE A 82 -9.88 -14.82 4.32
N GLY A 83 -8.81 -15.57 4.52
CA GLY A 83 -8.43 -16.63 3.61
C GLY A 83 -7.87 -16.15 2.27
N LYS A 84 -7.64 -14.86 2.14
CA LYS A 84 -7.13 -14.26 0.91
C LYS A 84 -5.65 -13.99 1.01
N ARG A 85 -4.99 -14.04 -0.12
CA ARG A 85 -3.62 -13.57 -0.22
C ARG A 85 -3.67 -12.13 -0.70
N VAL A 86 -3.24 -11.24 0.19
CA VAL A 86 -3.43 -9.80 0.01
C VAL A 86 -2.09 -9.11 -0.14
N LEU A 87 -1.95 -8.30 -1.17
CA LEU A 87 -0.81 -7.40 -1.31
C LEU A 87 -1.21 -6.05 -0.73
N VAL A 88 -0.49 -5.61 0.29
CA VAL A 88 -0.76 -4.33 0.95
C VAL A 88 0.22 -3.30 0.43
N VAL A 89 -0.28 -2.17 -0.02
CA VAL A 89 0.53 -1.10 -0.58
C VAL A 89 0.30 0.18 0.19
N ASP A 90 1.38 0.75 0.69
CA ASP A 90 1.32 1.98 1.48
C ASP A 90 2.55 2.83 1.17
N ASP A 91 2.44 4.12 1.47
CA ASP A 91 3.61 4.98 1.46
C ASP A 91 4.22 5.00 2.86
N VAL A 92 5.53 5.08 2.90
CA VAL A 92 6.28 5.13 4.15
C VAL A 92 7.10 6.41 4.16
N TRP A 93 6.96 7.15 5.22
CA TRP A 93 7.75 8.35 5.45
C TRP A 93 8.85 8.05 6.46
N ASP A 94 10.08 8.19 6.03
CA ASP A 94 11.21 7.95 6.91
C ASP A 94 12.35 8.89 6.53
N SER A 95 12.89 9.59 7.52
CA SER A 95 14.04 10.49 7.37
C SER A 95 13.89 11.49 6.21
N GLY A 96 12.70 12.03 6.05
CA GLY A 96 12.42 13.01 5.01
C GLY A 96 12.20 12.42 3.62
N ARG A 97 12.11 11.12 3.52
CA ARG A 97 11.91 10.42 2.24
C ARG A 97 10.58 9.71 2.22
N THR A 98 9.94 9.75 1.09
CA THR A 98 8.74 8.95 0.85
C THR A 98 9.14 7.72 0.05
N ALA A 99 8.73 6.58 0.54
CA ALA A 99 8.91 5.31 -0.15
C ALA A 99 7.59 4.55 -0.08
N TRP A 100 7.45 3.56 -0.93
CA TRP A 100 6.29 2.69 -0.86
C TRP A 100 6.70 1.36 -0.26
N ALA A 101 5.92 0.93 0.70
CA ALA A 101 6.08 -0.38 1.31
C ALA A 101 5.05 -1.32 0.72
N VAL A 102 5.50 -2.50 0.42
CA VAL A 102 4.64 -3.55 -0.09
C VAL A 102 4.78 -4.74 0.84
N GLU A 103 3.66 -5.23 1.32
CA GLU A 103 3.67 -6.34 2.25
C GLU A 103 2.67 -7.39 1.79
N VAL A 104 3.07 -8.65 1.90
CA VAL A 104 2.21 -9.75 1.50
C VAL A 104 1.58 -10.35 2.75
N TRP A 105 0.26 -10.32 2.78
CA TRP A 105 -0.51 -11.02 3.79
C TRP A 105 -1.10 -12.25 3.12
N GLY A 106 -0.92 -13.38 3.74
CA GLY A 106 -1.45 -14.60 3.19
C GLY A 106 -2.04 -15.48 4.24
N LYS A 107 -2.87 -16.41 3.80
CA LYS A 107 -3.29 -17.45 4.69
C LYS A 107 -2.10 -18.38 4.96
N ALA A 108 -1.99 -18.75 6.18
CA ALA A 108 -0.92 -19.64 6.60
C ALA A 108 -1.12 -21.05 6.02
#